data_a547149b7a596c5f601c0c8e954cf7fc
#
_entry.id   a547149b7a596c5f601c0c8e954cf7fc
#
_cell.length_a   1.000
_cell.length_b   1.000
_cell.length_c   1.000
_cell.angle_alpha   90.00
_cell.angle_beta   90.00
_cell.angle_gamma   90.00
#
_symmetry.space_group_name_H-M   'P 1'
#
loop_
_entity.id
_entity.type
_entity.pdbx_description
1 polymer ?
#
loop_
_entity_poly.entity_id
_entity_poly.type
_entity_poly.pdbx_seq_one_letter_code
_entity_poly.pdbx_strand_id
1 'polypeptide(L)'
;KREIPYGEFVEMIYKIQQNIKNSGSYTEEMMLDDLSRFSRQITLWGSSKVVQKWVEFRENGTKPDAGTANLFLMEEIMNEMRKDLGLKKVKKGNLLAFL
;
A
#
# COMPACT_ATOMS: atom_id res chain seq x y z
N LYS A 1 -7.00 15.96 -5.03
CA LYS A 1 -7.97 14.97 -4.55
C LYS A 1 -7.35 13.61 -4.29
N ARG A 2 -6.38 13.20 -5.12
CA ARG A 2 -5.69 11.92 -4.93
C ARG A 2 -4.73 11.93 -3.75
N GLU A 3 -4.23 13.09 -3.35
CA GLU A 3 -3.25 13.19 -2.27
C GLU A 3 -3.81 12.72 -0.93
N ILE A 4 -5.10 12.88 -0.68
CA ILE A 4 -5.70 12.43 0.57
C ILE A 4 -5.76 10.89 0.65
N PRO A 5 -6.40 10.17 -0.30
CA PRO A 5 -6.43 8.71 -0.21
C PRO A 5 -5.04 8.07 -0.38
N TYR A 6 -4.15 8.70 -1.15
CA TYR A 6 -2.80 8.18 -1.31
C TYR A 6 -1.99 8.34 -0.03
N GLY A 7 -2.14 9.48 0.66
CA GLY A 7 -1.53 9.69 1.96
C GLY A 7 -2.03 8.70 3.01
N GLU A 8 -3.33 8.41 3.00
CA GLU A 8 -3.91 7.43 3.92
C GLU A 8 -3.38 6.03 3.68
N PHE A 9 -3.12 5.67 2.42
CA PHE A 9 -2.50 4.38 2.10
C PHE A 9 -1.12 4.27 2.73
N VAL A 10 -0.29 5.28 2.56
CA VAL A 10 1.07 5.29 3.12
C VAL A 10 1.01 5.16 4.64
N GLU A 11 0.13 5.92 5.29
CA GLU A 11 -0.05 5.84 6.74
C GLU A 11 -0.47 4.43 7.20
N MET A 12 -1.37 3.80 6.46
CA MET A 12 -1.80 2.43 6.75
C MET A 12 -0.63 1.46 6.68
N ILE A 13 0.21 1.57 5.66
CA ILE A 13 1.37 0.70 5.49
C ILE A 13 2.34 0.86 6.67
N TYR A 14 2.60 2.09 7.08
CA TYR A 14 3.47 2.35 8.22
C TYR A 14 2.90 1.79 9.53
N LYS A 15 1.59 1.91 9.73
CA LYS A 15 0.92 1.31 10.89
C LYS A 15 1.09 -0.20 10.94
N ILE A 16 0.90 -0.87 9.80
CA ILE A 16 1.05 -2.32 9.71
C ILE A 16 2.46 -2.72 10.09
N GLN A 17 3.46 -2.03 9.55
CA GLN A 17 4.86 -2.35 9.83
C GLN A 17 5.23 -2.11 11.29
N GLN A 18 4.77 -1.02 11.87
CA GLN A 18 5.03 -0.74 13.29
C GLN A 18 4.39 -1.78 14.19
N ASN A 19 3.20 -2.25 13.86
CA ASN A 19 2.53 -3.29 14.63
C ASN A 19 3.30 -4.61 14.60
N ILE A 20 3.83 -4.97 13.44
CA ILE A 20 4.66 -6.17 13.31
C ILE A 20 5.88 -6.08 14.21
N LYS A 21 6.52 -4.91 14.28
CA LYS A 21 7.73 -4.71 15.08
C LYS A 21 7.47 -4.65 16.58
N ASN A 22 6.34 -4.06 16.99
CA ASN A 22 6.11 -3.67 18.38
C ASN A 22 4.95 -4.41 19.06
N SER A 23 4.34 -5.37 18.39
CA SER A 23 3.18 -6.12 18.93
C SER A 23 2.10 -5.18 19.46
N GLY A 24 1.80 -4.12 18.71
CA GLY A 24 0.90 -3.08 19.18
C GLY A 24 -0.57 -3.44 19.17
N SER A 25 -1.41 -2.43 19.35
CA SER A 25 -2.86 -2.57 19.44
C SER A 25 -3.55 -2.62 18.06
N TYR A 26 -2.80 -2.63 16.98
CA TYR A 26 -3.36 -2.68 15.63
C TYR A 26 -3.69 -4.13 15.27
N THR A 27 -4.96 -4.49 15.39
CA THR A 27 -5.41 -5.87 15.21
C THR A 27 -5.58 -6.23 13.73
N GLU A 28 -5.70 -7.52 13.45
CA GLU A 28 -6.00 -8.00 12.11
C GLU A 28 -7.33 -7.44 11.60
N GLU A 29 -8.33 -7.34 12.49
CA GLU A 29 -9.63 -6.76 12.15
C GLU A 29 -9.49 -5.30 11.73
N MET A 30 -8.69 -4.52 12.46
CA MET A 30 -8.44 -3.13 12.12
C MET A 30 -7.73 -3.01 10.77
N MET A 31 -6.78 -3.92 10.49
CA MET A 31 -6.08 -3.95 9.22
C MET A 31 -7.05 -4.24 8.07
N LEU A 32 -7.94 -5.22 8.22
CA LEU A 32 -8.92 -5.55 7.20
C LEU A 32 -9.88 -4.40 6.93
N ASP A 33 -10.28 -3.68 7.99
CA ASP A 33 -11.12 -2.49 7.84
C ASP A 33 -10.40 -1.40 7.05
N ASP A 34 -9.13 -1.15 7.36
CA ASP A 34 -8.33 -0.16 6.64
C ASP A 34 -8.14 -0.54 5.17
N LEU A 35 -7.88 -1.82 4.89
CA LEU A 35 -7.75 -2.31 3.52
C LEU A 35 -9.05 -2.13 2.74
N SER A 36 -10.18 -2.42 3.37
CA SER A 36 -11.49 -2.25 2.76
C SER A 36 -11.78 -0.78 2.48
N ARG A 37 -11.49 0.09 3.45
CA ARG A 37 -11.68 1.53 3.29
C ARG A 37 -10.83 2.08 2.15
N PHE A 38 -9.57 1.69 2.09
CA PHE A 38 -8.68 2.13 1.02
C PHE A 38 -9.20 1.65 -0.34
N SER A 39 -9.66 0.40 -0.44
CA SER A 39 -10.21 -0.13 -1.69
C SER A 39 -11.38 0.71 -2.19
N ARG A 40 -12.24 1.17 -1.27
CA ARG A 40 -13.36 2.06 -1.65
C ARG A 40 -12.85 3.41 -2.16
N GLN A 41 -11.82 3.96 -1.53
CA GLN A 41 -11.27 5.24 -1.93
C GLN A 41 -10.61 5.19 -3.32
N ILE A 42 -9.85 4.15 -3.63
CA ILE A 42 -9.20 4.07 -4.93
C ILE A 42 -10.16 3.74 -6.06
N THR A 43 -11.35 3.24 -5.74
CA THR A 43 -12.41 3.06 -6.74
C THR A 43 -12.74 4.38 -7.42
N LEU A 44 -12.73 5.49 -6.66
CA LEU A 44 -13.02 6.81 -7.19
C LEU A 44 -11.78 7.61 -7.56
N TRP A 45 -10.73 7.54 -6.75
CA TRP A 45 -9.60 8.46 -6.85
C TRP A 45 -8.34 7.86 -7.44
N GLY A 46 -8.24 6.54 -7.50
CA GLY A 46 -7.04 5.89 -8.03
C GLY A 46 -6.95 5.99 -9.54
N SER A 47 -5.73 6.17 -10.06
CA SER A 47 -5.50 6.03 -11.50
C SER A 47 -5.62 4.56 -11.90
N SER A 48 -5.74 4.30 -13.20
CA SER A 48 -5.81 2.93 -13.70
C SER A 48 -4.63 2.09 -13.25
N LYS A 49 -3.44 2.68 -13.25
CA LYS A 49 -2.21 1.97 -12.82
C LYS A 49 -2.25 1.64 -11.33
N VAL A 50 -2.67 2.58 -10.50
CA VAL A 50 -2.78 2.34 -9.05
C VAL A 50 -3.80 1.25 -8.77
N VAL A 51 -4.96 1.29 -9.43
CA VAL A 51 -5.99 0.26 -9.27
C VAL A 51 -5.44 -1.11 -9.69
N GLN A 52 -4.77 -1.18 -10.84
CA GLN A 52 -4.18 -2.41 -11.34
C GLN A 52 -3.17 -3.00 -10.35
N LYS A 53 -2.27 -2.16 -9.84
CA LYS A 53 -1.25 -2.60 -8.89
C LYS A 53 -1.87 -3.03 -7.56
N TRP A 54 -2.93 -2.36 -7.12
CA TRP A 54 -3.65 -2.74 -5.92
C TRP A 54 -4.27 -4.13 -6.06
N VAL A 55 -4.87 -4.43 -7.22
CA VAL A 55 -5.42 -5.75 -7.49
C VAL A 55 -4.33 -6.82 -7.45
N GLU A 56 -3.18 -6.56 -8.09
CA GLU A 56 -2.05 -7.47 -8.07
C GLU A 56 -1.58 -7.75 -6.64
N PHE A 57 -1.47 -6.70 -5.84
CA PHE A 57 -1.07 -6.81 -4.44
C PHE A 57 -2.04 -7.69 -3.65
N ARG A 58 -3.34 -7.46 -3.81
CA ARG A 58 -4.37 -8.24 -3.10
C ARG A 58 -4.37 -9.70 -3.54
N GLU A 59 -4.26 -9.96 -4.82
CA GLU A 59 -4.20 -11.33 -5.35
C GLU A 59 -2.94 -12.06 -4.87
N ASN A 60 -1.80 -11.40 -4.95
CA ASN A 60 -0.54 -12.00 -4.49
C ASN A 60 -0.58 -12.29 -2.99
N GLY A 61 -1.24 -11.44 -2.22
CA GLY A 61 -1.34 -11.59 -0.77
C GLY A 61 -2.09 -12.83 -0.32
N THR A 62 -2.87 -13.47 -1.20
CA THR A 62 -3.56 -14.71 -0.87
C THR A 62 -2.69 -15.95 -1.03
N LYS A 63 -1.50 -15.80 -1.62
CA LYS A 63 -0.59 -16.91 -1.85
C LYS A 63 0.25 -17.21 -0.61
N PRO A 64 0.55 -18.50 -0.34
CA PRO A 64 1.32 -18.85 0.86
C PRO A 64 2.73 -18.25 0.90
N ASP A 65 3.31 -17.97 -0.27
CA ASP A 65 4.68 -17.45 -0.40
C ASP A 65 4.72 -15.99 -0.83
N ALA A 66 3.70 -15.21 -0.46
CA ALA A 66 3.57 -13.82 -0.88
C ALA A 66 4.77 -12.95 -0.47
N GLY A 67 5.14 -13.01 0.77
CA GLY A 67 6.36 -12.42 1.37
C GLY A 67 6.98 -11.22 0.65
N THR A 68 8.23 -11.40 0.22
CA THR A 68 9.04 -10.34 -0.40
C THR A 68 8.41 -9.80 -1.68
N ALA A 69 7.79 -10.65 -2.50
CA ALA A 69 7.15 -10.20 -3.72
C ALA A 69 6.04 -9.20 -3.41
N ASN A 70 5.30 -9.43 -2.33
CA ASN A 70 4.22 -8.52 -1.94
C ASN A 70 4.74 -7.17 -1.45
N LEU A 71 5.89 -7.17 -0.78
CA LEU A 71 6.54 -5.92 -0.37
C LEU A 71 6.94 -5.08 -1.59
N PHE A 72 7.47 -5.71 -2.64
CA PHE A 72 7.82 -4.99 -3.86
C PHE A 72 6.58 -4.49 -4.59
N LEU A 73 5.50 -5.25 -4.61
CA LEU A 73 4.23 -4.78 -5.18
C LEU A 73 3.71 -3.55 -4.44
N MET A 74 3.84 -3.54 -3.12
CA MET A 74 3.47 -2.38 -2.30
C MET A 74 4.30 -1.16 -2.67
N GLU A 75 5.60 -1.34 -2.87
CA GLU A 75 6.47 -0.25 -3.31
C GLU A 75 6.08 0.24 -4.70
N GLU A 76 5.71 -0.66 -5.62
CA GLU A 76 5.26 -0.28 -6.95
C GLU A 76 3.98 0.57 -6.88
N ILE A 77 3.05 0.22 -5.98
CA ILE A 77 1.86 1.04 -5.75
C ILE A 77 2.25 2.45 -5.34
N MET A 78 3.15 2.58 -4.36
CA MET A 78 3.61 3.87 -3.88
C MET A 78 4.27 4.69 -4.99
N ASN A 79 5.06 4.05 -5.84
CA ASN A 79 5.69 4.73 -6.97
C ASN A 79 4.65 5.20 -8.00
N GLU A 80 3.62 4.41 -8.28
CA GLU A 80 2.55 4.87 -9.17
C GLU A 80 1.77 6.03 -8.57
N MET A 81 1.57 6.01 -7.25
CA MET A 81 0.95 7.13 -6.55
C MET A 81 1.81 8.40 -6.66
N ARG A 82 3.13 8.27 -6.47
CA ARG A 82 4.05 9.40 -6.63
C ARG A 82 3.95 9.97 -8.03
N LYS A 83 3.94 9.11 -9.04
CA LYS A 83 3.82 9.53 -10.44
C LYS A 83 2.51 10.29 -10.68
N ASP A 84 1.40 9.80 -10.13
CA ASP A 84 0.10 10.46 -10.27
C ASP A 84 0.09 11.85 -9.62
N LEU A 85 0.91 12.05 -8.58
CA LEU A 85 1.03 13.33 -7.90
C LEU A 85 2.09 14.25 -8.53
N GLY A 86 2.66 13.84 -9.67
CA GLY A 86 3.67 14.61 -10.37
C GLY A 86 5.08 14.44 -9.84
N LEU A 87 5.30 13.42 -9.01
CA LEU A 87 6.62 13.13 -8.45
C LEU A 87 7.31 12.03 -9.23
N LYS A 88 8.63 12.01 -9.21
CA LYS A 88 9.41 10.98 -9.88
C LYS A 88 9.37 9.68 -9.09
N LYS A 89 9.48 8.55 -9.80
CA LYS A 89 9.60 7.25 -9.15
C LYS A 89 10.90 7.16 -8.36
N VAL A 90 10.84 6.46 -7.24
CA VAL A 90 12.00 6.20 -6.40
C VAL A 90 12.59 4.84 -6.80
N LYS A 91 13.90 4.73 -6.75
CA LYS A 91 14.63 3.50 -7.07
C LYS A 91 14.10 2.33 -6.24
N LYS A 92 13.98 1.16 -6.89
CA LYS A 92 13.49 -0.07 -6.25
C LYS A 92 14.24 -0.34 -4.94
N GLY A 93 13.48 -0.60 -3.89
CA GLY A 93 14.00 -0.89 -2.56
C GLY A 93 14.13 0.33 -1.66
N ASN A 94 14.17 1.54 -2.21
CA ASN A 94 14.38 2.74 -1.40
C ASN A 94 13.19 3.07 -0.50
N LEU A 95 11.96 2.88 -0.99
CA LEU A 95 10.78 3.14 -0.15
C LEU A 95 10.65 2.07 0.95
N LEU A 96 11.01 0.83 0.64
CA LEU A 96 11.00 -0.24 1.63
C LEU A 96 12.03 -0.02 2.74
N ALA A 97 13.10 0.72 2.46
CA ALA A 97 14.12 1.01 3.44
C ALA A 97 13.58 1.83 4.63
N PHE A 98 12.49 2.55 4.44
CA PHE A 98 11.84 3.32 5.51
C PHE A 98 10.96 2.47 6.42
N LEU A 99 10.63 1.27 5.99
CA LEU A 99 9.78 0.36 6.74
C LEU A 99 10.62 -0.65 7.52
#